data_aed11faad625bc8828063676d069ae38
#
_entry.id   aed11faad625bc8828063676d069ae38
#
_cell.length_a   1.000
_cell.length_b   1.000
_cell.length_c   1.000
_cell.angle_alpha   90.00
_cell.angle_beta   90.00
_cell.angle_gamma   90.00
#
_symmetry.space_group_name_H-M   'P 1'
#
loop_
_entity.id
_entity.type
_entity.pdbx_description
1 polymer ?
#
loop_
_entity_poly.entity_id
_entity_poly.type
_entity_poly.pdbx_seq_one_letter_code
_entity_poly.pdbx_strand_id
1 'polypeptide(L)'
;MNPWKTVPMARYRRKAETSVQSFRRRVSSLSAPGSAILIVTEGINTEPAYLSWIKERFAAPTVELVPHGAGRGDPRALADEALRLRNERKRAMRNRTAGIHRLGDFDEIWIVFDTDVITSQKLNDGIAYAHSKGIRIASSEPCFEFWLLLHERYTTAVMPKCADVIPYLEKFLGWKNYSRDGKKEADARALMEPLVGKERLNVAVSNALSVRKYHECGGTKFPANPSTDVDLLIKAINAAVSPANKFLEDPE
;
A
#
# COMPACT_ATOMS: atom_id res chain seq x y z
N MET A 1 -34.86 -11.72 7.57
CA MET A 1 -34.63 -10.46 6.85
C MET A 1 -33.14 -10.26 6.76
N ASN A 2 -32.60 -10.22 5.57
CA ASN A 2 -31.14 -10.28 5.31
C ASN A 2 -30.58 -8.84 5.29
N PRO A 3 -29.62 -8.44 6.18
CA PRO A 3 -29.16 -7.06 6.30
C PRO A 3 -28.00 -6.68 5.35
N TRP A 4 -27.65 -7.54 4.40
CA TRP A 4 -26.57 -7.23 3.44
C TRP A 4 -27.14 -6.52 2.20
N LYS A 5 -27.53 -5.26 2.35
CA LYS A 5 -27.73 -4.40 1.18
C LYS A 5 -26.35 -4.08 0.59
N THR A 6 -26.04 -4.73 -0.50
CA THR A 6 -24.92 -4.41 -1.37
C THR A 6 -24.93 -2.92 -1.71
N VAL A 7 -23.88 -2.20 -1.29
CA VAL A 7 -23.66 -0.82 -1.74
C VAL A 7 -23.39 -0.87 -3.24
N PRO A 8 -24.15 -0.12 -4.07
CA PRO A 8 -24.01 -0.23 -5.52
C PRO A 8 -22.58 0.15 -5.96
N MET A 9 -21.96 -0.67 -6.79
CA MET A 9 -20.65 -0.45 -7.44
C MET A 9 -20.52 0.95 -8.08
N ALA A 10 -21.65 1.55 -8.50
CA ALA A 10 -21.73 2.90 -9.03
C ALA A 10 -21.33 4.01 -8.02
N ARG A 11 -21.49 3.78 -6.71
CA ARG A 11 -21.04 4.74 -5.67
C ARG A 11 -19.51 4.71 -5.52
N TYR A 12 -18.92 3.53 -5.67
CA TYR A 12 -17.48 3.34 -5.58
C TYR A 12 -16.76 3.93 -6.81
N ARG A 13 -17.29 3.70 -8.01
CA ARG A 13 -16.79 4.37 -9.23
C ARG A 13 -16.84 5.90 -9.13
N ARG A 14 -17.94 6.47 -8.60
CA ARG A 14 -18.03 7.93 -8.39
C ARG A 14 -17.03 8.46 -7.37
N LYS A 15 -16.73 7.70 -6.29
CA LYS A 15 -15.72 8.11 -5.29
C LYS A 15 -14.30 8.04 -5.86
N ALA A 16 -13.98 7.02 -6.64
CA ALA A 16 -12.69 6.91 -7.34
C ALA A 16 -12.55 8.02 -8.42
N GLU A 17 -13.61 8.29 -9.18
CA GLU A 17 -13.65 9.38 -10.15
C GLU A 17 -13.54 10.76 -9.48
N THR A 18 -14.16 10.95 -8.31
CA THR A 18 -14.04 12.19 -7.52
C THR A 18 -12.65 12.33 -6.92
N SER A 19 -12.00 11.24 -6.53
CA SER A 19 -10.60 11.19 -6.08
C SER A 19 -9.65 11.61 -7.21
N VAL A 20 -9.80 11.05 -8.40
CA VAL A 20 -9.03 11.42 -9.60
C VAL A 20 -9.27 12.88 -9.99
N GLN A 21 -10.50 13.37 -9.93
CA GLN A 21 -10.83 14.77 -10.22
C GLN A 21 -10.31 15.73 -9.15
N SER A 22 -10.32 15.35 -7.88
CA SER A 22 -9.73 16.15 -6.80
C SER A 22 -8.21 16.20 -6.89
N PHE A 23 -7.59 15.10 -7.31
CA PHE A 23 -6.17 15.01 -7.61
C PHE A 23 -5.80 15.92 -8.79
N ARG A 24 -6.55 15.90 -9.89
CA ARG A 24 -6.37 16.79 -11.04
C ARG A 24 -6.38 18.27 -10.66
N ARG A 25 -7.26 18.68 -9.74
CA ARG A 25 -7.35 20.06 -9.23
C ARG A 25 -6.16 20.47 -8.36
N ARG A 26 -5.65 19.56 -7.52
CA ARG A 26 -4.51 19.84 -6.63
C ARG A 26 -3.18 19.90 -7.38
N VAL A 27 -2.99 19.03 -8.36
CA VAL A 27 -1.74 18.98 -9.14
C VAL A 27 -1.58 20.18 -10.06
N SER A 28 -2.67 20.83 -10.48
CA SER A 28 -2.59 22.07 -11.27
C SER A 28 -1.93 23.24 -10.52
N SER A 29 -1.76 23.14 -9.20
CA SER A 29 -1.14 24.17 -8.34
C SER A 29 0.30 23.86 -7.91
N LEU A 30 0.89 22.72 -8.34
CA LEU A 30 2.21 22.29 -7.88
C LEU A 30 3.34 22.72 -8.80
N SER A 31 4.35 23.31 -8.21
CA SER A 31 5.47 23.99 -8.87
C SER A 31 6.74 23.16 -8.99
N ALA A 32 6.76 21.86 -8.92
CA ALA A 32 7.83 21.00 -9.40
C ALA A 32 7.38 19.53 -9.42
N PRO A 33 7.73 18.72 -10.42
CA PRO A 33 7.42 17.31 -10.42
C PRO A 33 8.37 16.57 -9.47
N GLY A 34 7.86 16.13 -8.32
CA GLY A 34 8.43 14.98 -7.64
C GLY A 34 8.13 13.71 -8.45
N SER A 35 8.84 12.63 -8.17
CA SER A 35 8.58 11.34 -8.82
C SER A 35 7.13 10.91 -8.65
N ALA A 36 6.48 10.52 -9.75
CA ALA A 36 5.10 10.08 -9.76
C ALA A 36 5.03 8.58 -9.45
N ILE A 37 4.37 8.21 -8.37
CA ILE A 37 4.21 6.82 -7.95
C ILE A 37 2.74 6.44 -8.06
N LEU A 38 2.44 5.35 -8.79
CA LEU A 38 1.14 4.68 -8.76
C LEU A 38 1.19 3.51 -7.78
N ILE A 39 0.23 3.45 -6.87
CA ILE A 39 0.06 2.34 -5.94
C ILE A 39 -1.33 1.75 -6.12
N VAL A 40 -1.39 0.46 -6.41
CA VAL A 40 -2.65 -0.30 -6.48
C VAL A 40 -2.67 -1.28 -5.32
N THR A 41 -3.68 -1.18 -4.45
CA THR A 41 -3.82 -2.04 -3.27
C THR A 41 -4.91 -3.08 -3.48
N GLU A 42 -4.72 -4.27 -2.94
CA GLU A 42 -5.74 -5.31 -2.90
C GLU A 42 -6.92 -4.90 -2.03
N GLY A 43 -6.62 -4.50 -0.80
CA GLY A 43 -7.62 -4.06 0.17
C GLY A 43 -8.21 -2.69 -0.18
N ILE A 44 -9.41 -2.47 0.33
CA ILE A 44 -10.15 -1.22 0.11
C ILE A 44 -10.18 -0.31 1.35
N ASN A 45 -9.70 -0.78 2.47
CA ASN A 45 -9.79 -0.08 3.75
C ASN A 45 -8.42 0.13 4.40
N THR A 46 -7.78 -0.92 4.91
CA THR A 46 -6.57 -0.84 5.76
C THR A 46 -5.39 -0.22 5.03
N GLU A 47 -4.97 -0.81 3.91
CA GLU A 47 -3.81 -0.36 3.13
C GLU A 47 -4.05 1.07 2.58
N PRO A 48 -5.22 1.36 1.93
CA PRO A 48 -5.49 2.72 1.47
C PRO A 48 -5.55 3.75 2.59
N ALA A 49 -6.10 3.40 3.76
CA ALA A 49 -6.16 4.31 4.91
C ALA A 49 -4.74 4.67 5.39
N TYR A 50 -3.89 3.66 5.56
CA TYR A 50 -2.50 3.85 5.98
C TYR A 50 -1.70 4.68 4.96
N LEU A 51 -1.74 4.29 3.69
CA LEU A 51 -1.00 4.99 2.63
C LEU A 51 -1.53 6.41 2.37
N SER A 52 -2.83 6.66 2.57
CA SER A 52 -3.41 8.00 2.51
C SER A 52 -2.86 8.89 3.61
N TRP A 53 -2.71 8.37 4.82
CA TRP A 53 -2.09 9.10 5.92
C TRP A 53 -0.62 9.43 5.64
N ILE A 54 0.17 8.49 5.12
CA ILE A 54 1.55 8.74 4.68
C ILE A 54 1.57 9.89 3.66
N LYS A 55 0.73 9.80 2.65
CA LYS A 55 0.63 10.80 1.58
C LYS A 55 0.27 12.19 2.10
N GLU A 56 -0.70 12.26 3.01
CA GLU A 56 -1.15 13.54 3.59
C GLU A 56 -0.13 14.09 4.58
N ARG A 57 0.38 13.26 5.47
CA ARG A 57 1.29 13.66 6.55
C ARG A 57 2.62 14.20 6.04
N PHE A 58 3.13 13.63 4.94
CA PHE A 58 4.45 13.96 4.38
C PHE A 58 4.36 14.69 3.04
N ALA A 59 3.19 15.22 2.74
CA ALA A 59 2.94 16.01 1.52
C ALA A 59 3.51 15.35 0.25
N ALA A 60 3.11 14.09 0.01
CA ALA A 60 3.48 13.30 -1.18
C ALA A 60 2.40 13.42 -2.29
N PRO A 61 2.23 14.58 -2.93
CA PRO A 61 1.10 14.86 -3.83
C PRO A 61 1.18 14.06 -5.13
N THR A 62 2.36 13.61 -5.50
CA THR A 62 2.63 12.84 -6.72
C THR A 62 2.36 11.34 -6.57
N VAL A 63 2.05 10.88 -5.35
CA VAL A 63 1.61 9.50 -5.11
C VAL A 63 0.13 9.38 -5.48
N GLU A 64 -0.18 8.52 -6.43
CA GLU A 64 -1.54 8.14 -6.82
C GLU A 64 -1.87 6.78 -6.21
N LEU A 65 -2.90 6.76 -5.35
CA LEU A 65 -3.34 5.58 -4.63
C LEU A 65 -4.68 5.11 -5.19
N VAL A 66 -4.75 3.87 -5.63
CA VAL A 66 -5.95 3.27 -6.21
C VAL A 66 -6.28 1.95 -5.51
N PRO A 67 -7.30 1.92 -4.64
CA PRO A 67 -7.82 0.68 -4.08
C PRO A 67 -8.50 -0.13 -5.19
N HIS A 68 -8.07 -1.38 -5.39
CA HIS A 68 -8.64 -2.24 -6.45
C HIS A 68 -9.89 -2.99 -5.96
N GLY A 69 -9.88 -3.46 -4.72
CA GLY A 69 -11.05 -4.09 -4.10
C GLY A 69 -11.53 -5.39 -4.76
N ALA A 70 -10.78 -5.94 -5.68
CA ALA A 70 -11.17 -7.13 -6.44
C ALA A 70 -10.87 -8.44 -5.71
N GLY A 71 -10.62 -8.38 -4.44
CA GLY A 71 -10.55 -9.50 -3.50
C GLY A 71 -9.76 -10.74 -3.98
N ARG A 72 -8.97 -11.30 -3.10
CA ARG A 72 -8.20 -12.54 -3.21
C ARG A 72 -6.80 -12.43 -3.81
N GLY A 73 -6.10 -11.32 -3.51
CA GLY A 73 -4.64 -11.29 -3.56
C GLY A 73 -3.99 -11.70 -4.88
N ASP A 74 -4.70 -11.64 -6.01
CA ASP A 74 -4.10 -12.04 -7.28
C ASP A 74 -3.16 -10.93 -7.79
N PRO A 75 -1.82 -11.07 -7.63
CA PRO A 75 -0.89 -10.04 -8.05
C PRO A 75 -0.96 -9.76 -9.55
N ARG A 76 -1.42 -10.73 -10.36
CA ARG A 76 -1.63 -10.51 -11.79
C ARG A 76 -2.79 -9.55 -12.06
N ALA A 77 -3.92 -9.72 -11.36
CA ALA A 77 -5.07 -8.83 -11.51
C ALA A 77 -4.72 -7.38 -11.10
N LEU A 78 -3.96 -7.22 -10.01
CA LEU A 78 -3.48 -5.92 -9.58
C LEU A 78 -2.52 -5.29 -10.60
N ALA A 79 -1.63 -6.10 -11.18
CA ALA A 79 -0.71 -5.63 -12.22
C ALA A 79 -1.45 -5.21 -13.50
N ASP A 80 -2.48 -5.95 -13.93
CA ASP A 80 -3.32 -5.61 -15.08
C ASP A 80 -4.07 -4.28 -14.85
N GLU A 81 -4.59 -4.07 -13.64
CA GLU A 81 -5.22 -2.79 -13.27
C GLU A 81 -4.21 -1.64 -13.28
N ALA A 82 -3.04 -1.84 -12.73
CA ALA A 82 -1.97 -0.83 -12.74
C ALA A 82 -1.57 -0.46 -14.18
N LEU A 83 -1.47 -1.44 -15.09
CA LEU A 83 -1.19 -1.21 -16.50
C LEU A 83 -2.33 -0.47 -17.21
N ARG A 84 -3.58 -0.80 -16.89
CA ARG A 84 -4.74 -0.09 -17.40
C ARG A 84 -4.68 1.39 -17.04
N LEU A 85 -4.44 1.71 -15.76
CA LEU A 85 -4.33 3.08 -15.25
C LEU A 85 -3.15 3.83 -15.88
N ARG A 86 -1.99 3.19 -16.01
CA ARG A 86 -0.83 3.76 -16.72
C ARG A 86 -1.18 4.11 -18.17
N ASN A 87 -1.87 3.22 -18.88
CA ASN A 87 -2.25 3.44 -20.25
C ASN A 87 -3.28 4.57 -20.39
N GLU A 88 -4.23 4.69 -19.47
CA GLU A 88 -5.18 5.81 -19.42
C GLU A 88 -4.45 7.14 -19.21
N ARG A 89 -3.49 7.19 -18.28
CA ARG A 89 -2.65 8.36 -18.06
C ARG A 89 -1.89 8.75 -19.33
N LYS A 90 -1.25 7.79 -20.01
CA LYS A 90 -0.53 8.02 -21.28
C LYS A 90 -1.44 8.54 -22.39
N ARG A 91 -2.67 8.02 -22.49
CA ARG A 91 -3.68 8.51 -23.44
C ARG A 91 -4.09 9.94 -23.12
N ALA A 92 -4.38 10.25 -21.85
CA ALA A 92 -4.74 11.59 -21.41
C ALA A 92 -3.62 12.61 -21.68
N MET A 93 -2.36 12.23 -21.51
CA MET A 93 -1.20 13.05 -21.84
C MET A 93 -1.12 13.35 -23.34
N ARG A 94 -1.30 12.32 -24.19
CA ARG A 94 -1.28 12.49 -25.67
C ARG A 94 -2.40 13.38 -26.16
N ASN A 95 -3.58 13.27 -25.59
CA ASN A 95 -4.76 14.05 -25.97
C ASN A 95 -4.74 15.48 -25.44
N ARG A 96 -3.63 15.94 -24.85
CA ARG A 96 -3.47 17.28 -24.33
C ARG A 96 -4.60 17.74 -23.40
N THR A 97 -5.20 16.83 -22.65
CA THR A 97 -6.27 17.16 -21.71
C THR A 97 -5.75 18.13 -20.66
N ALA A 98 -6.40 19.29 -20.55
CA ALA A 98 -5.95 20.41 -19.70
C ALA A 98 -5.59 19.95 -18.27
N GLY A 99 -4.43 20.36 -17.79
CA GLY A 99 -3.93 20.08 -16.44
C GLY A 99 -3.07 18.82 -16.30
N ILE A 100 -3.04 17.92 -17.29
CA ILE A 100 -2.23 16.68 -17.22
C ILE A 100 -0.84 16.85 -17.85
N HIS A 101 -0.61 17.92 -18.60
CA HIS A 101 0.65 18.15 -19.31
C HIS A 101 1.89 18.30 -18.43
N ARG A 102 1.70 18.58 -17.14
CA ARG A 102 2.81 18.71 -16.17
C ARG A 102 3.13 17.40 -15.47
N LEU A 103 2.29 16.38 -15.64
CA LEU A 103 2.49 15.05 -15.07
C LEU A 103 3.08 14.16 -16.16
N GLY A 104 4.33 13.78 -16.03
CA GLY A 104 4.93 12.70 -16.81
C GLY A 104 4.20 11.36 -16.66
N ASP A 105 4.71 10.28 -17.24
CA ASP A 105 4.30 8.91 -16.91
C ASP A 105 4.54 8.67 -15.41
N PHE A 106 4.10 7.53 -14.89
CA PHE A 106 4.54 7.09 -13.57
C PHE A 106 6.01 6.66 -13.63
N ASP A 107 6.82 7.17 -12.70
CA ASP A 107 8.21 6.78 -12.53
C ASP A 107 8.30 5.40 -11.88
N GLU A 108 7.39 5.14 -10.93
CA GLU A 108 7.27 3.83 -10.28
C GLU A 108 5.81 3.40 -10.22
N ILE A 109 5.61 2.09 -10.32
CA ILE A 109 4.32 1.44 -10.15
C ILE A 109 4.49 0.33 -9.13
N TRP A 110 3.61 0.32 -8.12
CA TRP A 110 3.59 -0.65 -7.04
C TRP A 110 2.25 -1.34 -6.94
N ILE A 111 2.27 -2.62 -6.60
CA ILE A 111 1.09 -3.38 -6.16
C ILE A 111 1.30 -3.84 -4.72
N VAL A 112 0.25 -3.74 -3.91
CA VAL A 112 0.25 -4.12 -2.49
C VAL A 112 -0.79 -5.21 -2.28
N PHE A 113 -0.39 -6.35 -1.71
CA PHE A 113 -1.27 -7.50 -1.51
C PHE A 113 -0.77 -8.42 -0.39
N ASP A 114 -1.70 -9.27 0.09
CA ASP A 114 -1.45 -10.30 1.09
C ASP A 114 -1.19 -11.65 0.42
N THR A 115 -0.39 -12.51 1.06
CA THR A 115 0.01 -13.80 0.46
C THR A 115 -0.68 -15.03 1.09
N ASP A 116 -1.40 -14.87 2.21
CA ASP A 116 -1.97 -15.99 3.00
C ASP A 116 -3.09 -16.78 2.30
N VAL A 117 -3.72 -16.18 1.27
CA VAL A 117 -4.87 -16.80 0.57
C VAL A 117 -4.57 -17.26 -0.85
N ILE A 118 -3.30 -17.15 -1.30
CA ILE A 118 -2.92 -17.44 -2.67
C ILE A 118 -2.15 -18.75 -2.75
N THR A 119 -2.45 -19.58 -3.76
CA THR A 119 -1.60 -20.75 -4.05
C THR A 119 -0.22 -20.30 -4.52
N SER A 120 0.83 -21.03 -4.10
CA SER A 120 2.22 -20.71 -4.44
C SER A 120 2.45 -20.55 -5.96
N GLN A 121 1.77 -21.34 -6.79
CA GLN A 121 1.88 -21.22 -8.23
C GLN A 121 1.34 -19.90 -8.75
N LYS A 122 0.09 -19.53 -8.39
CA LYS A 122 -0.51 -18.25 -8.79
C LYS A 122 0.28 -17.06 -8.29
N LEU A 123 0.79 -17.14 -7.06
CA LEU A 123 1.64 -16.12 -6.48
C LEU A 123 2.89 -15.89 -7.32
N ASN A 124 3.64 -16.96 -7.61
CA ASN A 124 4.88 -16.88 -8.38
C ASN A 124 4.64 -16.38 -9.82
N ASP A 125 3.59 -16.89 -10.49
CA ASP A 125 3.24 -16.47 -11.85
C ASP A 125 2.83 -14.99 -11.90
N GLY A 126 2.05 -14.54 -10.92
CA GLY A 126 1.63 -13.15 -10.83
C GLY A 126 2.78 -12.19 -10.52
N ILE A 127 3.68 -12.59 -9.63
CA ILE A 127 4.90 -11.84 -9.30
C ILE A 127 5.82 -11.74 -10.53
N ALA A 128 6.08 -12.86 -11.21
CA ALA A 128 6.89 -12.86 -12.43
C ALA A 128 6.29 -11.98 -13.52
N TYR A 129 4.97 -12.03 -13.68
CA TYR A 129 4.25 -11.17 -14.59
C TYR A 129 4.41 -9.68 -14.24
N ALA A 130 4.17 -9.29 -12.98
CA ALA A 130 4.32 -7.92 -12.52
C ALA A 130 5.74 -7.39 -12.78
N HIS A 131 6.77 -8.15 -12.40
CA HIS A 131 8.17 -7.81 -12.63
C HIS A 131 8.48 -7.66 -14.13
N SER A 132 7.94 -8.53 -15.01
CA SER A 132 8.11 -8.42 -16.46
C SER A 132 7.55 -7.13 -17.05
N LYS A 133 6.64 -6.47 -16.35
CA LYS A 133 6.03 -5.18 -16.70
C LYS A 133 6.67 -3.98 -16.01
N GLY A 134 7.74 -4.19 -15.24
CA GLY A 134 8.40 -3.14 -14.46
C GLY A 134 7.57 -2.66 -13.27
N ILE A 135 6.65 -3.51 -12.78
CA ILE A 135 5.83 -3.23 -11.60
C ILE A 135 6.52 -3.81 -10.37
N ARG A 136 6.66 -2.99 -9.33
CA ARG A 136 7.26 -3.36 -8.04
C ARG A 136 6.18 -3.92 -7.10
N ILE A 137 6.62 -4.70 -6.14
CA ILE A 137 5.74 -5.43 -5.23
C ILE A 137 6.02 -5.04 -3.80
N ALA A 138 4.96 -4.85 -3.03
CA ALA A 138 4.97 -4.75 -1.59
C ALA A 138 3.99 -5.78 -1.03
N SER A 139 4.47 -7.01 -0.87
CA SER A 139 3.69 -8.11 -0.30
C SER A 139 3.84 -8.20 1.21
N SER A 140 2.85 -8.79 1.88
CA SER A 140 2.91 -9.13 3.29
C SER A 140 2.46 -10.58 3.52
N GLU A 141 3.19 -11.30 4.35
CA GLU A 141 2.89 -12.65 4.79
C GLU A 141 2.75 -12.65 6.32
N PRO A 142 1.59 -12.96 6.89
CA PRO A 142 0.38 -13.40 6.17
C PRO A 142 -0.42 -12.23 5.56
N CYS A 143 -0.37 -11.01 6.13
CA CYS A 143 -1.19 -9.87 5.71
C CYS A 143 -0.56 -8.53 6.10
N PHE A 144 -1.12 -7.44 5.56
CA PHE A 144 -0.69 -6.06 5.79
C PHE A 144 -0.69 -5.68 7.28
N GLU A 145 -1.53 -6.30 8.10
CA GLU A 145 -1.55 -6.10 9.54
C GLU A 145 -0.22 -6.46 10.21
N PHE A 146 0.57 -7.36 9.62
CA PHE A 146 1.92 -7.62 10.11
C PHE A 146 2.83 -6.40 9.97
N TRP A 147 2.74 -5.63 8.88
CA TRP A 147 3.43 -4.35 8.75
C TRP A 147 3.02 -3.37 9.85
N LEU A 148 1.72 -3.28 10.18
CA LEU A 148 1.24 -2.41 11.25
C LEU A 148 1.80 -2.80 12.61
N LEU A 149 1.93 -4.10 12.88
CA LEU A 149 2.54 -4.61 14.12
C LEU A 149 4.00 -4.19 14.26
N LEU A 150 4.75 -4.13 13.17
CA LEU A 150 6.15 -3.77 13.18
C LEU A 150 6.43 -2.32 13.63
N HIS A 151 5.42 -1.45 13.70
CA HIS A 151 5.55 -0.11 14.27
C HIS A 151 5.80 -0.12 15.79
N GLU A 152 5.44 -1.21 16.46
CA GLU A 152 5.60 -1.37 17.91
C GLU A 152 6.51 -2.54 18.27
N ARG A 153 6.55 -3.58 17.46
CA ARG A 153 7.17 -4.82 17.88
C ARG A 153 7.86 -5.56 16.74
N TYR A 154 9.14 -5.82 16.94
CA TYR A 154 9.85 -6.84 16.18
C TYR A 154 9.38 -8.25 16.60
N THR A 155 9.09 -9.11 15.64
CA THR A 155 8.80 -10.52 15.86
C THR A 155 9.06 -11.34 14.60
N THR A 156 9.53 -12.56 14.79
CA THR A 156 9.69 -13.60 13.76
C THR A 156 8.85 -14.83 14.09
N ALA A 157 7.95 -14.71 15.08
CA ALA A 157 7.03 -15.79 15.42
C ALA A 157 6.14 -16.12 14.24
N VAL A 158 6.05 -17.41 13.88
CA VAL A 158 5.23 -17.86 12.75
C VAL A 158 3.76 -17.51 12.98
N MET A 159 3.14 -16.88 12.01
CA MET A 159 1.74 -16.44 12.01
C MET A 159 1.07 -16.94 10.72
N PRO A 160 0.51 -18.15 10.69
CA PRO A 160 0.01 -18.78 9.46
C PRO A 160 -1.15 -18.03 8.78
N LYS A 161 -1.88 -17.19 9.51
CA LYS A 161 -3.06 -16.47 9.02
C LYS A 161 -3.11 -15.05 9.56
N CYS A 162 -3.78 -14.15 8.87
CA CYS A 162 -4.01 -12.79 9.35
C CYS A 162 -4.71 -12.75 10.73
N ALA A 163 -5.59 -13.73 11.01
CA ALA A 163 -6.23 -13.87 12.31
C ALA A 163 -5.23 -14.08 13.47
N ASP A 164 -4.04 -14.59 13.20
CA ASP A 164 -3.01 -14.80 14.21
C ASP A 164 -2.26 -13.48 14.53
N VAL A 165 -2.27 -12.52 13.62
CA VAL A 165 -1.66 -11.18 13.82
C VAL A 165 -2.54 -10.28 14.69
N ILE A 166 -3.87 -10.38 14.56
CA ILE A 166 -4.83 -9.48 15.19
C ILE A 166 -4.69 -9.38 16.72
N PRO A 167 -4.53 -10.50 17.48
CA PRO A 167 -4.34 -10.41 18.93
C PRO A 167 -3.10 -9.61 19.34
N TYR A 168 -2.08 -9.58 18.49
CA TYR A 168 -0.88 -8.76 18.74
C TYR A 168 -1.16 -7.29 18.50
N LEU A 169 -1.93 -6.91 17.48
CA LEU A 169 -2.36 -5.53 17.28
C LEU A 169 -3.20 -5.03 18.46
N GLU A 170 -4.14 -5.82 18.93
CA GLU A 170 -4.96 -5.49 20.09
C GLU A 170 -4.10 -5.30 21.34
N LYS A 171 -3.11 -6.18 21.56
CA LYS A 171 -2.22 -6.12 22.70
C LYS A 171 -1.23 -4.97 22.66
N PHE A 172 -0.57 -4.74 21.53
CA PHE A 172 0.56 -3.83 21.43
C PHE A 172 0.19 -2.43 20.91
N LEU A 173 -0.84 -2.33 20.08
CA LEU A 173 -1.37 -1.05 19.60
C LEU A 173 -2.60 -0.57 20.38
N GLY A 174 -3.12 -1.40 21.29
CA GLY A 174 -4.32 -1.07 22.07
C GLY A 174 -5.61 -1.07 21.25
N TRP A 175 -5.62 -1.66 20.07
CA TRP A 175 -6.76 -1.68 19.17
C TRP A 175 -7.77 -2.73 19.62
N LYS A 176 -8.89 -2.30 20.18
CA LYS A 176 -9.95 -3.22 20.60
C LYS A 176 -10.88 -3.55 19.44
N ASN A 177 -11.21 -4.83 19.28
CA ASN A 177 -12.14 -5.32 18.24
C ASN A 177 -11.73 -4.96 16.80
N TYR A 178 -10.43 -4.93 16.51
CA TYR A 178 -9.92 -4.55 15.17
C TYR A 178 -10.54 -5.38 14.04
N SER A 179 -10.70 -6.69 14.23
CA SER A 179 -11.30 -7.59 13.24
C SER A 179 -12.75 -7.21 12.87
N ARG A 180 -13.49 -6.57 13.78
CA ARG A 180 -14.87 -6.12 13.58
C ARG A 180 -14.94 -4.68 13.10
N ASP A 181 -14.18 -3.80 13.70
CA ASP A 181 -14.34 -2.34 13.57
C ASP A 181 -13.23 -1.70 12.74
N GLY A 182 -11.98 -2.19 12.82
CA GLY A 182 -10.83 -1.64 12.11
C GLY A 182 -10.84 -1.86 10.59
N LYS A 183 -11.73 -2.74 10.11
CA LYS A 183 -11.93 -2.96 8.67
C LYS A 183 -12.94 -2.01 8.02
N LYS A 184 -13.53 -1.09 8.78
CA LYS A 184 -14.39 -0.02 8.24
C LYS A 184 -13.53 1.20 7.89
N GLU A 185 -13.80 1.85 6.76
CA GLU A 185 -13.01 2.96 6.22
C GLU A 185 -12.75 4.09 7.23
N ALA A 186 -13.78 4.50 7.99
CA ALA A 186 -13.65 5.59 8.96
C ALA A 186 -12.81 5.20 10.18
N ASP A 187 -13.00 3.98 10.68
CA ASP A 187 -12.31 3.47 11.87
C ASP A 187 -10.85 3.14 11.54
N ALA A 188 -10.58 2.56 10.36
CA ALA A 188 -9.22 2.30 9.89
C ALA A 188 -8.39 3.59 9.83
N ARG A 189 -8.98 4.69 9.35
CA ARG A 189 -8.28 5.97 9.27
C ARG A 189 -7.85 6.50 10.64
N ALA A 190 -8.72 6.45 11.63
CA ALA A 190 -8.41 6.89 12.99
C ALA A 190 -7.33 6.03 13.66
N LEU A 191 -7.34 4.73 13.38
CA LEU A 191 -6.33 3.80 13.89
C LEU A 191 -4.95 4.01 13.27
N MET A 192 -4.88 4.46 11.99
CA MET A 192 -3.61 4.65 11.29
C MET A 192 -2.87 5.92 11.72
N GLU A 193 -3.59 6.94 12.21
CA GLU A 193 -3.00 8.23 12.57
C GLU A 193 -1.80 8.12 13.53
N PRO A 194 -1.86 7.36 14.64
CA PRO A 194 -0.74 7.23 15.59
C PRO A 194 0.48 6.52 14.99
N LEU A 195 0.30 5.71 13.95
CA LEU A 195 1.38 4.92 13.34
C LEU A 195 2.21 5.74 12.35
N VAL A 196 1.67 6.81 11.80
CA VAL A 196 2.29 7.57 10.72
C VAL A 196 3.22 8.69 11.24
N GLY A 197 3.79 8.53 12.44
CA GLY A 197 4.85 9.41 12.96
C GLY A 197 6.23 8.99 12.43
N LYS A 198 7.16 9.96 12.28
CA LYS A 198 8.53 9.67 11.80
C LYS A 198 9.23 8.58 12.61
N GLU A 199 9.21 8.68 13.92
CA GLU A 199 9.85 7.71 14.81
C GLU A 199 9.27 6.30 14.61
N ARG A 200 7.95 6.16 14.59
CA ARG A 200 7.29 4.87 14.41
C ARG A 200 7.54 4.29 13.03
N LEU A 201 7.61 5.11 11.99
CA LEU A 201 7.95 4.67 10.64
C LEU A 201 9.39 4.14 10.57
N ASN A 202 10.35 4.82 11.21
CA ASN A 202 11.74 4.35 11.28
C ASN A 202 11.84 3.02 12.03
N VAL A 203 11.10 2.87 13.15
CA VAL A 203 11.00 1.59 13.87
C VAL A 203 10.44 0.49 12.99
N ALA A 204 9.34 0.74 12.28
CA ALA A 204 8.71 -0.27 11.40
C ALA A 204 9.64 -0.68 10.27
N VAL A 205 10.30 0.28 9.62
CA VAL A 205 11.29 0.02 8.55
C VAL A 205 12.47 -0.80 9.06
N SER A 206 13.01 -0.48 10.24
CA SER A 206 14.11 -1.22 10.86
C SER A 206 13.68 -2.65 11.23
N ASN A 207 12.49 -2.80 11.81
CA ASN A 207 11.95 -4.10 12.18
C ASN A 207 11.70 -4.98 10.93
N ALA A 208 11.14 -4.44 9.85
CA ALA A 208 10.92 -5.17 8.60
C ALA A 208 12.25 -5.66 8.00
N LEU A 209 13.27 -4.79 7.97
CA LEU A 209 14.62 -5.17 7.53
C LEU A 209 15.19 -6.30 8.40
N SER A 210 15.02 -6.23 9.71
CA SER A 210 15.51 -7.24 10.65
C SER A 210 14.80 -8.59 10.47
N VAL A 211 13.49 -8.58 10.23
CA VAL A 211 12.72 -9.79 9.89
C VAL A 211 13.23 -10.41 8.58
N ARG A 212 13.46 -9.62 7.56
CA ARG A 212 13.99 -10.09 6.28
C ARG A 212 15.37 -10.72 6.44
N LYS A 213 16.29 -10.04 7.15
CA LYS A 213 17.62 -10.59 7.47
C LYS A 213 17.55 -11.92 8.24
N TYR A 214 16.64 -12.04 9.20
CA TYR A 214 16.44 -13.28 9.94
C TYR A 214 16.11 -14.44 8.99
N HIS A 215 15.18 -14.24 8.06
CA HIS A 215 14.79 -15.26 7.09
C HIS A 215 15.90 -15.58 6.08
N GLU A 216 16.61 -14.58 5.60
CA GLU A 216 17.77 -14.75 4.72
C GLU A 216 18.86 -15.61 5.38
N CYS A 217 19.22 -15.29 6.64
CA CYS A 217 20.18 -16.09 7.41
C CYS A 217 19.69 -17.52 7.67
N GLY A 218 18.39 -17.71 7.86
CA GLY A 218 17.75 -19.03 8.04
C GLY A 218 17.56 -19.81 6.75
N GLY A 219 17.88 -19.26 5.58
CA GLY A 219 17.65 -19.89 4.29
C GLY A 219 16.18 -20.12 3.95
N THR A 220 15.27 -19.35 4.56
CA THR A 220 13.83 -19.46 4.34
C THR A 220 13.48 -18.99 2.93
N LYS A 221 12.70 -19.81 2.21
CA LYS A 221 12.24 -19.48 0.86
C LYS A 221 11.02 -18.55 0.92
N PHE A 222 10.86 -17.70 -0.09
CA PHE A 222 9.68 -16.85 -0.27
C PHE A 222 8.40 -17.69 -0.57
N PRO A 223 7.25 -17.32 -0.03
CA PRO A 223 7.05 -16.30 0.99
C PRO A 223 7.54 -16.79 2.37
N ALA A 224 8.29 -15.94 3.07
CA ALA A 224 8.75 -16.22 4.43
C ALA A 224 7.71 -15.74 5.44
N ASN A 225 7.35 -16.58 6.42
CA ASN A 225 6.31 -16.22 7.40
C ASN A 225 6.91 -16.00 8.80
N PRO A 226 6.65 -14.84 9.42
CA PRO A 226 6.03 -13.65 8.82
C PRO A 226 7.03 -12.80 8.05
N SER A 227 6.58 -12.03 7.06
CA SER A 227 7.42 -11.07 6.34
C SER A 227 6.61 -9.93 5.73
N THR A 228 7.28 -8.85 5.31
CA THR A 228 6.66 -7.77 4.55
C THR A 228 7.70 -7.02 3.73
N ASP A 229 7.27 -6.50 2.57
CA ASP A 229 8.04 -5.60 1.71
C ASP A 229 7.45 -4.18 1.68
N VAL A 230 6.50 -3.87 2.56
CA VAL A 230 5.87 -2.54 2.63
C VAL A 230 6.92 -1.47 2.97
N ASP A 231 7.96 -1.80 3.76
CA ASP A 231 9.07 -0.88 4.04
C ASP A 231 9.77 -0.38 2.77
N LEU A 232 9.85 -1.21 1.73
CA LEU A 232 10.46 -0.82 0.45
C LEU A 232 9.58 0.21 -0.28
N LEU A 233 8.25 0.04 -0.23
CA LEU A 233 7.31 1.02 -0.75
C LEU A 233 7.39 2.34 0.04
N ILE A 234 7.47 2.28 1.36
CA ILE A 234 7.60 3.48 2.22
C ILE A 234 8.91 4.23 1.91
N LYS A 235 10.01 3.51 1.68
CA LYS A 235 11.28 4.10 1.23
C LYS A 235 11.16 4.77 -0.14
N ALA A 236 10.43 4.16 -1.08
CA ALA A 236 10.17 4.74 -2.39
C ALA A 236 9.35 6.04 -2.29
N ILE A 237 8.29 6.06 -1.45
CA ILE A 237 7.51 7.27 -1.18
C ILE A 237 8.40 8.34 -0.54
N ASN A 238 9.23 7.97 0.45
CA ASN A 238 10.17 8.89 1.07
C ASN A 238 11.16 9.47 0.04
N ALA A 239 11.63 8.66 -0.91
CA ALA A 239 12.50 9.14 -1.99
C ALA A 239 11.81 10.14 -2.92
N ALA A 240 10.50 10.00 -3.13
CA ALA A 240 9.70 10.84 -4.03
C ALA A 240 9.30 12.20 -3.45
N VAL A 241 9.32 12.38 -2.12
CA VAL A 241 8.98 13.67 -1.50
C VAL A 241 10.16 14.65 -1.54
N SER A 242 9.87 15.94 -1.43
CA SER A 242 10.91 16.98 -1.36
C SER A 242 11.84 16.77 -0.15
N PRO A 243 13.09 17.27 -0.20
CA PRO A 243 14.03 17.12 0.92
C PRO A 243 13.47 17.61 2.27
N ALA A 244 12.70 18.69 2.28
CA ALA A 244 12.08 19.24 3.48
C ALA A 244 10.99 18.32 4.08
N ASN A 245 10.42 17.43 3.27
CA ASN A 245 9.35 16.51 3.65
C ASN A 245 9.82 15.08 3.89
N LYS A 246 11.14 14.84 3.83
CA LYS A 246 11.69 13.52 4.15
C LYS A 246 11.32 13.10 5.57
N PHE A 247 10.95 11.85 5.73
CA PHE A 247 10.42 11.31 6.97
C PHE A 247 11.13 10.05 7.45
N LEU A 248 11.91 9.39 6.60
CA LEU A 248 12.84 8.36 7.04
C LEU A 248 14.22 8.96 7.24
N GLU A 249 14.91 8.47 8.24
CA GLU A 249 16.32 8.75 8.47
C GLU A 249 17.16 8.01 7.43
N ASP A 250 18.25 8.63 6.96
CA ASP A 250 19.19 7.95 6.13
C ASP A 250 19.84 6.82 6.94
N PRO A 251 19.95 5.61 6.39
CA PRO A 251 20.66 4.54 7.09
C PRO A 251 22.12 4.93 7.25
N GLU A 252 22.60 4.91 8.51
CA GLU A 252 24.02 5.03 8.81
C GLU A 252 24.84 3.89 8.23
#